data_5f89d4299c7336e4b1e54e3ff83dc025
#
_entry.id   5f89d4299c7336e4b1e54e3ff83dc025
#
_cell.length_a   1.000
_cell.length_b   1.000
_cell.length_c   1.000
_cell.angle_alpha   90.00
_cell.angle_beta   90.00
_cell.angle_gamma   90.00
#
_symmetry.space_group_name_H-M   'P 1'
#
loop_
_entity.id
_entity.type
_entity.pdbx_description
1 polymer ?
#
loop_
_entity_poly.entity_id
_entity_poly.type
_entity_poly.pdbx_seq_one_letter_code
_entity_poly.pdbx_strand_id
1 'polypeptide(L)'
;VANLSPDQATALEALHAYTHGPSRGLALSGPAGTGKSFLIGQFLRETDAQVHLTAATHKAARVVADLSGGEAVTVHSLFGLRPVNDYDSGETYLERRQEPKAESGSLVIVDEASMIARELLRRLAQDAKELDLKLLFVGDPCQLPPVADGSGTPIVFDVIPTLKLTTVHRQAEGNPIIALATAFRRVLDGGAYPVIRPQGEAIRRVDRTGFGGLIRERFTTAEYERDPNYCRLVAWTNARVKQLNAYVRGLLLGPEARRYAYLPGETLVANETITVNDKVLLANETTVRVNKADPGPYDPTVGLVGYWLEVTTAEGEDHRLFVPDDLDAARRHLAILRRQAQTLKGLAGEDGDRQARAAWRAYFEAKEAFADLRPPHAVTVHKSQGSTYRHVLVQTEDIGQAVHYPGHLLARLIYVALTRAAETATFYGSLPASLYLPERRAA
;
A
#
# COMPACT_ATOMS: atom_id res chain seq x y z
N VAL A 1 34.53 6.18 8.06
CA VAL A 1 33.95 4.83 8.25
C VAL A 1 32.63 5.04 8.99
N ALA A 2 31.53 4.63 8.41
CA ALA A 2 30.22 4.73 9.05
C ALA A 2 30.23 3.86 10.32
N ASN A 3 29.69 4.39 11.42
CA ASN A 3 29.67 3.67 12.71
C ASN A 3 28.48 2.70 12.67
N LEU A 4 28.71 1.48 12.15
CA LEU A 4 27.72 0.40 12.07
C LEU A 4 27.52 -0.24 13.45
N SER A 5 26.28 -0.60 13.79
CA SER A 5 26.02 -1.48 14.92
C SER A 5 26.54 -2.91 14.63
N PRO A 6 26.78 -3.74 15.66
CA PRO A 6 27.29 -5.10 15.45
C PRO A 6 26.43 -5.96 14.51
N ASP A 7 25.11 -5.87 14.62
CA ASP A 7 24.19 -6.57 13.73
C ASP A 7 24.20 -6.02 12.30
N GLN A 8 24.39 -4.70 12.13
CA GLN A 8 24.60 -4.09 10.80
C GLN A 8 25.92 -4.52 10.18
N ALA A 9 27.01 -4.55 10.93
CA ALA A 9 28.31 -4.99 10.43
C ALA A 9 28.24 -6.46 9.96
N THR A 10 27.68 -7.35 10.77
CA THR A 10 27.47 -8.76 10.41
C THR A 10 26.57 -8.89 9.17
N ALA A 11 25.51 -8.09 9.09
CA ALA A 11 24.63 -8.13 7.93
C ALA A 11 25.32 -7.62 6.66
N LEU A 12 26.17 -6.59 6.75
CA LEU A 12 26.93 -6.05 5.61
C LEU A 12 27.91 -7.11 5.06
N GLU A 13 28.65 -7.79 5.92
CA GLU A 13 29.54 -8.90 5.55
C GLU A 13 28.76 -10.03 4.85
N ALA A 14 27.59 -10.39 5.39
CA ALA A 14 26.73 -11.40 4.79
C ALA A 14 26.16 -10.98 3.44
N LEU A 15 25.84 -9.68 3.24
CA LEU A 15 25.41 -9.14 1.95
C LEU A 15 26.52 -9.24 0.89
N HIS A 16 27.77 -8.89 1.23
CA HIS A 16 28.91 -9.08 0.34
C HIS A 16 29.16 -10.55 0.01
N ALA A 17 29.10 -11.43 0.99
CA ALA A 17 29.23 -12.88 0.75
C ALA A 17 28.08 -13.40 -0.17
N TYR A 18 26.87 -12.87 0.00
CA TYR A 18 25.71 -13.24 -0.82
C TYR A 18 25.90 -12.89 -2.29
N THR A 19 26.49 -11.73 -2.63
CA THR A 19 26.70 -11.35 -4.03
C THR A 19 27.59 -12.33 -4.80
N HIS A 20 28.51 -13.01 -4.13
CA HIS A 20 29.44 -14.00 -4.73
C HIS A 20 29.01 -15.46 -4.50
N GLY A 21 28.05 -15.70 -3.60
CA GLY A 21 27.58 -17.04 -3.26
C GLY A 21 26.62 -17.66 -4.27
N PRO A 22 26.27 -18.93 -4.14
CA PRO A 22 25.38 -19.63 -5.07
C PRO A 22 23.89 -19.33 -4.84
N SER A 23 23.49 -18.78 -3.71
CA SER A 23 22.09 -18.48 -3.38
C SER A 23 21.53 -17.38 -4.27
N ARG A 24 20.27 -17.53 -4.69
CA ARG A 24 19.56 -16.54 -5.52
C ARG A 24 18.57 -15.68 -4.73
N GLY A 25 18.33 -15.99 -3.45
CA GLY A 25 17.41 -15.25 -2.61
C GLY A 25 17.96 -15.04 -1.20
N LEU A 26 17.90 -13.79 -0.72
CA LEU A 26 18.23 -13.40 0.64
C LEU A 26 17.24 -12.31 1.09
N ALA A 27 16.90 -12.29 2.36
CA ALA A 27 16.10 -11.21 2.94
C ALA A 27 16.87 -10.48 4.05
N LEU A 28 16.64 -9.16 4.15
CA LEU A 28 17.09 -8.31 5.24
C LEU A 28 15.87 -7.77 5.97
N SER A 29 15.70 -8.17 7.22
CA SER A 29 14.55 -7.76 8.02
C SER A 29 14.96 -6.90 9.21
N GLY A 30 14.05 -6.01 9.62
CA GLY A 30 14.23 -5.23 10.86
C GLY A 30 13.09 -4.25 11.07
N PRO A 31 12.84 -3.84 12.32
CA PRO A 31 11.87 -2.81 12.67
C PRO A 31 12.20 -1.45 12.03
N ALA A 32 11.22 -0.52 12.14
CA ALA A 32 11.50 0.89 11.86
C ALA A 32 12.63 1.40 12.81
N GLY A 33 13.57 2.19 12.27
CA GLY A 33 14.67 2.76 13.04
C GLY A 33 15.91 1.85 13.23
N THR A 34 15.95 0.64 12.64
CA THR A 34 17.15 -0.21 12.66
C THR A 34 18.17 0.10 11.56
N GLY A 35 17.88 1.10 10.73
CA GLY A 35 18.82 1.55 9.71
C GLY A 35 18.93 0.64 8.48
N LYS A 36 17.90 -0.10 8.10
CA LYS A 36 17.88 -0.93 6.87
C LYS A 36 18.34 -0.14 5.63
N SER A 37 17.71 1.00 5.37
CA SER A 37 18.03 1.85 4.22
C SER A 37 19.44 2.43 4.30
N PHE A 38 19.92 2.76 5.51
CA PHE A 38 21.29 3.18 5.75
C PHE A 38 22.29 2.06 5.41
N LEU A 39 22.03 0.83 5.88
CA LEU A 39 22.85 -0.33 5.58
C LEU A 39 22.88 -0.65 4.08
N ILE A 40 21.73 -0.59 3.41
CA ILE A 40 21.67 -0.77 1.95
C ILE A 40 22.46 0.34 1.24
N GLY A 41 22.35 1.60 1.66
CA GLY A 41 23.15 2.69 1.12
C GLY A 41 24.66 2.49 1.33
N GLN A 42 25.08 1.91 2.46
CA GLN A 42 26.48 1.54 2.71
C GLN A 42 26.92 0.39 1.78
N PHE A 43 26.12 -0.67 1.69
CA PHE A 43 26.37 -1.80 0.80
C PHE A 43 26.51 -1.35 -0.67
N LEU A 44 25.64 -0.46 -1.16
CA LEU A 44 25.67 0.07 -2.53
C LEU A 44 26.97 0.85 -2.84
N ARG A 45 27.57 1.50 -1.85
CA ARG A 45 28.86 2.20 -2.01
C ARG A 45 30.07 1.28 -2.07
N GLU A 46 29.93 0.08 -1.55
CA GLU A 46 31.03 -0.88 -1.37
C GLU A 46 30.99 -2.05 -2.35
N THR A 47 29.80 -2.31 -2.96
CA THR A 47 29.65 -3.46 -3.85
C THR A 47 30.08 -3.13 -5.28
N ASP A 48 30.73 -4.09 -5.93
CA ASP A 48 31.03 -4.06 -7.37
C ASP A 48 29.91 -4.69 -8.22
N ALA A 49 28.89 -5.24 -7.57
CA ALA A 49 27.75 -5.84 -8.25
C ALA A 49 26.91 -4.77 -8.96
N GLN A 50 26.43 -5.10 -10.15
CA GLN A 50 25.41 -4.30 -10.79
C GLN A 50 24.09 -4.44 -10.04
N VAL A 51 23.52 -3.33 -9.58
CA VAL A 51 22.36 -3.34 -8.69
C VAL A 51 21.19 -2.58 -9.30
N HIS A 52 20.00 -3.23 -9.29
CA HIS A 52 18.74 -2.59 -9.59
C HIS A 52 17.94 -2.38 -8.30
N LEU A 53 17.58 -1.13 -8.03
CA LEU A 53 16.73 -0.79 -6.89
C LEU A 53 15.27 -0.83 -7.28
N THR A 54 14.49 -1.60 -6.55
CA THR A 54 13.05 -1.72 -6.78
C THR A 54 12.25 -1.66 -5.49
N ALA A 55 10.95 -1.43 -5.63
CA ALA A 55 10.00 -1.57 -4.54
C ALA A 55 8.68 -2.17 -5.02
N ALA A 56 7.87 -2.62 -4.07
CA ALA A 56 6.55 -3.19 -4.37
C ALA A 56 5.58 -2.17 -4.99
N THR A 57 5.71 -0.88 -4.66
CA THR A 57 4.83 0.20 -5.13
C THR A 57 5.63 1.37 -5.71
N HIS A 58 4.99 2.18 -6.57
CA HIS A 58 5.60 3.39 -7.14
C HIS A 58 6.04 4.38 -6.05
N LYS A 59 5.24 4.53 -4.99
CA LYS A 59 5.57 5.43 -3.88
C LYS A 59 6.79 4.97 -3.11
N ALA A 60 6.87 3.68 -2.79
CA ALA A 60 8.06 3.11 -2.15
C ALA A 60 9.30 3.24 -3.05
N ALA A 61 9.15 3.02 -4.36
CA ALA A 61 10.25 3.21 -5.32
C ALA A 61 10.77 4.66 -5.32
N ARG A 62 9.91 5.67 -5.28
CA ARG A 62 10.33 7.07 -5.14
C ARG A 62 11.16 7.31 -3.86
N VAL A 63 10.68 6.79 -2.73
CA VAL A 63 11.41 6.93 -1.44
C VAL A 63 12.79 6.28 -1.52
N VAL A 64 12.90 5.12 -2.14
CA VAL A 64 14.18 4.43 -2.34
C VAL A 64 15.10 5.23 -3.28
N ALA A 65 14.58 5.79 -4.36
CA ALA A 65 15.32 6.65 -5.28
C ALA A 65 15.89 7.88 -4.57
N ASP A 66 15.07 8.58 -3.78
CA ASP A 66 15.49 9.76 -3.02
C ASP A 66 16.58 9.45 -1.99
N LEU A 67 16.51 8.29 -1.34
CA LEU A 67 17.49 7.87 -0.33
C LEU A 67 18.83 7.37 -0.93
N SER A 68 18.77 6.77 -2.11
CA SER A 68 19.95 6.20 -2.78
C SER A 68 20.64 7.16 -3.73
N GLY A 69 19.98 8.26 -4.11
CA GLY A 69 20.46 9.20 -5.14
C GLY A 69 20.45 8.60 -6.55
N GLY A 70 19.75 7.47 -6.74
CA GLY A 70 19.67 6.73 -8.01
C GLY A 70 18.24 6.59 -8.51
N GLU A 71 18.06 5.94 -9.66
CA GLU A 71 16.74 5.59 -10.18
C GLU A 71 16.23 4.32 -9.50
N ALA A 72 14.98 4.34 -9.03
CA ALA A 72 14.28 3.16 -8.57
C ALA A 72 12.95 3.01 -9.30
N VAL A 73 12.63 1.78 -9.66
CA VAL A 73 11.41 1.43 -10.39
C VAL A 73 10.59 0.40 -9.60
N THR A 74 9.34 0.17 -10.00
CA THR A 74 8.61 -0.95 -9.39
C THR A 74 9.16 -2.29 -9.89
N VAL A 75 9.01 -3.33 -9.05
CA VAL A 75 9.34 -4.71 -9.42
C VAL A 75 8.67 -5.10 -10.74
N HIS A 76 7.39 -4.76 -10.92
CA HIS A 76 6.66 -5.03 -12.16
C HIS A 76 7.31 -4.36 -13.38
N SER A 77 7.74 -3.10 -13.23
CA SER A 77 8.39 -2.37 -14.32
C SER A 77 9.75 -2.95 -14.68
N LEU A 78 10.57 -3.36 -13.68
CA LEU A 78 11.89 -3.94 -13.93
C LEU A 78 11.80 -5.25 -14.69
N PHE A 79 10.88 -6.13 -14.30
CA PHE A 79 10.68 -7.44 -14.91
C PHE A 79 9.75 -7.45 -16.13
N GLY A 80 9.28 -6.28 -16.57
CA GLY A 80 8.35 -6.15 -17.71
C GLY A 80 7.00 -6.83 -17.47
N LEU A 81 6.61 -7.01 -16.19
CA LEU A 81 5.37 -7.69 -15.82
C LEU A 81 4.17 -6.77 -15.96
N ARG A 82 3.12 -7.27 -16.58
CA ARG A 82 1.84 -6.59 -16.72
C ARG A 82 0.70 -7.53 -16.32
N PRO A 83 -0.36 -7.02 -15.70
CA PRO A 83 -1.59 -7.79 -15.58
C PRO A 83 -2.20 -7.98 -16.97
N VAL A 84 -2.55 -9.20 -17.30
CA VAL A 84 -3.17 -9.58 -18.57
C VAL A 84 -4.50 -10.23 -18.29
N ASN A 85 -5.53 -9.78 -18.99
CA ASN A 85 -6.86 -10.33 -18.89
C ASN A 85 -6.99 -11.54 -19.83
N ASP A 86 -7.30 -12.68 -19.26
CA ASP A 86 -7.62 -13.88 -20.02
C ASP A 86 -9.11 -13.90 -20.38
N TYR A 87 -9.39 -13.67 -21.63
CA TYR A 87 -10.77 -13.66 -22.14
C TYR A 87 -11.40 -15.06 -22.26
N ASP A 88 -10.62 -16.13 -22.02
CA ASP A 88 -11.13 -17.50 -22.00
C ASP A 88 -11.48 -17.97 -20.58
N SER A 89 -10.68 -17.63 -19.58
CA SER A 89 -10.93 -18.00 -18.17
C SER A 89 -11.64 -16.91 -17.37
N GLY A 90 -11.51 -15.64 -17.79
CA GLY A 90 -11.96 -14.47 -17.03
C GLY A 90 -11.05 -14.14 -15.84
N GLU A 91 -9.84 -14.69 -15.82
CA GLU A 91 -8.83 -14.40 -14.82
C GLU A 91 -7.89 -13.29 -15.29
N THR A 92 -7.27 -12.61 -14.34
CA THR A 92 -6.17 -11.69 -14.61
C THR A 92 -4.91 -12.29 -14.00
N TYR A 93 -3.86 -12.49 -14.80
CA TYR A 93 -2.58 -13.01 -14.35
C TYR A 93 -1.43 -12.10 -14.73
N LEU A 94 -0.28 -12.28 -14.09
CA LEU A 94 0.93 -11.50 -14.40
C LEU A 94 1.68 -12.18 -15.55
N GLU A 95 1.86 -11.43 -16.65
CA GLU A 95 2.62 -11.88 -17.82
C GLU A 95 3.76 -10.90 -18.12
N ARG A 96 4.88 -11.43 -18.61
CA ARG A 96 5.96 -10.61 -19.15
C ARG A 96 5.58 -10.12 -20.55
N ARG A 97 5.27 -8.84 -20.65
CA ARG A 97 4.87 -8.17 -21.91
C ARG A 97 5.97 -7.29 -22.50
N GLN A 98 7.02 -7.04 -21.72
CA GLN A 98 8.18 -6.28 -22.14
C GLN A 98 9.45 -7.03 -21.75
N GLU A 99 10.53 -6.78 -22.45
CA GLU A 99 11.85 -7.29 -22.07
C GLU A 99 12.20 -6.78 -20.66
N PRO A 100 12.70 -7.67 -19.78
CA PRO A 100 13.21 -7.26 -18.48
C PRO A 100 14.33 -6.23 -18.64
N LYS A 101 14.32 -5.22 -17.80
CA LYS A 101 15.40 -4.22 -17.77
C LYS A 101 16.59 -4.65 -16.91
N ALA A 102 16.44 -5.78 -16.18
CA ALA A 102 17.49 -6.34 -15.36
C ALA A 102 18.46 -7.14 -16.23
N GLU A 103 19.73 -6.81 -16.13
CA GLU A 103 20.80 -7.53 -16.86
C GLU A 103 21.16 -8.82 -16.10
N SER A 104 21.57 -9.85 -16.87
CA SER A 104 22.02 -11.13 -16.33
C SER A 104 23.20 -10.95 -15.38
N GLY A 105 23.19 -11.66 -14.25
CA GLY A 105 24.21 -11.57 -13.20
C GLY A 105 24.01 -10.43 -12.22
N SER A 106 23.01 -9.56 -12.40
CA SER A 106 22.77 -8.43 -11.52
C SER A 106 22.06 -8.81 -10.22
N LEU A 107 22.15 -7.92 -9.22
CA LEU A 107 21.42 -7.97 -7.96
C LEU A 107 20.20 -7.07 -8.04
N VAL A 108 19.03 -7.61 -7.77
CA VAL A 108 17.78 -6.85 -7.64
C VAL A 108 17.45 -6.71 -6.16
N ILE A 109 17.43 -5.48 -5.65
CA ILE A 109 16.99 -5.17 -4.30
C ILE A 109 15.51 -4.79 -4.35
N VAL A 110 14.70 -5.48 -3.57
CA VAL A 110 13.24 -5.28 -3.48
C VAL A 110 12.91 -4.72 -2.10
N ASP A 111 12.68 -3.42 -2.01
CA ASP A 111 12.29 -2.77 -0.75
C ASP A 111 10.78 -2.91 -0.49
N GLU A 112 10.36 -2.70 0.76
CA GLU A 112 9.00 -2.96 1.26
C GLU A 112 8.50 -4.38 0.92
N ALA A 113 9.39 -5.37 1.05
CA ALA A 113 9.13 -6.77 0.68
C ALA A 113 7.97 -7.43 1.45
N SER A 114 7.51 -6.83 2.55
CA SER A 114 6.28 -7.24 3.25
C SER A 114 5.03 -7.18 2.37
N MET A 115 5.05 -6.37 1.30
CA MET A 115 3.95 -6.20 0.35
C MET A 115 4.01 -7.15 -0.86
N ILE A 116 5.00 -8.02 -0.94
CA ILE A 116 5.13 -9.00 -2.04
C ILE A 116 4.18 -10.17 -1.80
N ALA A 117 3.19 -10.31 -2.69
CA ALA A 117 2.24 -11.42 -2.67
C ALA A 117 2.90 -12.74 -3.11
N ARG A 118 2.35 -13.86 -2.67
CA ARG A 118 2.85 -15.23 -2.97
C ARG A 118 3.02 -15.48 -4.46
N GLU A 119 2.08 -15.03 -5.28
CA GLU A 119 2.14 -15.21 -6.73
C GLU A 119 3.32 -14.44 -7.34
N LEU A 120 3.47 -13.16 -6.95
CA LEU A 120 4.59 -12.33 -7.41
C LEU A 120 5.94 -12.90 -6.96
N LEU A 121 6.05 -13.40 -5.71
CA LEU A 121 7.28 -14.03 -5.21
C LEU A 121 7.66 -15.26 -6.05
N ARG A 122 6.69 -16.11 -6.39
CA ARG A 122 6.94 -17.28 -7.28
C ARG A 122 7.43 -16.83 -8.64
N ARG A 123 6.82 -15.81 -9.22
CA ARG A 123 7.23 -15.27 -10.51
C ARG A 123 8.65 -14.70 -10.45
N LEU A 124 8.97 -13.91 -9.42
CA LEU A 124 10.33 -13.37 -9.23
C LEU A 124 11.39 -14.47 -9.08
N ALA A 125 11.07 -15.53 -8.35
CA ALA A 125 11.98 -16.66 -8.19
C ALA A 125 12.24 -17.40 -9.51
N GLN A 126 11.22 -17.52 -10.37
CA GLN A 126 11.35 -18.07 -11.71
C GLN A 126 12.20 -17.16 -12.60
N ASP A 127 11.87 -15.87 -12.66
CA ASP A 127 12.60 -14.89 -13.46
C ASP A 127 14.07 -14.77 -13.03
N ALA A 128 14.34 -14.82 -11.72
CA ALA A 128 15.70 -14.81 -11.18
C ALA A 128 16.52 -16.02 -11.64
N LYS A 129 15.88 -17.19 -11.78
CA LYS A 129 16.54 -18.38 -12.33
C LYS A 129 16.79 -18.26 -13.82
N GLU A 130 15.80 -17.78 -14.59
CA GLU A 130 15.88 -17.65 -16.05
C GLU A 130 16.91 -16.59 -16.49
N LEU A 131 16.98 -15.47 -15.76
CA LEU A 131 17.82 -14.32 -16.08
C LEU A 131 19.15 -14.30 -15.31
N ASP A 132 19.44 -15.34 -14.52
CA ASP A 132 20.63 -15.44 -13.66
C ASP A 132 20.76 -14.27 -12.69
N LEU A 133 19.67 -13.87 -12.02
CA LEU A 133 19.64 -12.75 -11.08
C LEU A 133 19.77 -13.23 -9.64
N LYS A 134 20.18 -12.29 -8.78
CA LYS A 134 20.08 -12.41 -7.32
C LYS A 134 19.00 -11.46 -6.80
N LEU A 135 18.21 -11.91 -5.82
CA LEU A 135 17.12 -11.15 -5.22
C LEU A 135 17.43 -10.87 -3.73
N LEU A 136 17.53 -9.61 -3.37
CA LEU A 136 17.62 -9.17 -1.96
C LEU A 136 16.31 -8.48 -1.58
N PHE A 137 15.56 -9.11 -0.68
CA PHE A 137 14.31 -8.58 -0.15
C PHE A 137 14.56 -7.79 1.13
N VAL A 138 14.11 -6.54 1.19
CA VAL A 138 14.27 -5.68 2.36
C VAL A 138 12.90 -5.32 2.93
N GLY A 139 12.71 -5.45 4.25
CA GLY A 139 11.41 -5.11 4.83
C GLY A 139 11.27 -5.45 6.31
N ASP A 140 10.04 -5.58 6.76
CA ASP A 140 9.71 -5.87 8.15
C ASP A 140 8.60 -6.94 8.24
N PRO A 141 8.91 -8.14 8.78
CA PRO A 141 7.93 -9.23 8.90
C PRO A 141 6.75 -8.90 9.84
N CYS A 142 6.85 -7.83 10.63
CA CYS A 142 5.77 -7.40 11.51
C CYS A 142 4.80 -6.41 10.86
N GLN A 143 5.09 -5.93 9.65
CA GLN A 143 4.13 -5.16 8.84
C GLN A 143 2.99 -6.04 8.31
N LEU A 144 2.05 -5.44 7.62
CA LEU A 144 0.90 -6.13 7.06
C LEU A 144 1.30 -6.87 5.79
N PRO A 145 0.91 -8.16 5.62
CA PRO A 145 1.02 -8.85 4.36
C PRO A 145 0.02 -8.27 3.33
N PRO A 146 0.17 -8.61 2.03
CA PRO A 146 -0.87 -8.31 1.04
C PRO A 146 -2.21 -8.90 1.44
N VAL A 147 -3.30 -8.14 1.21
CA VAL A 147 -4.67 -8.58 1.56
C VAL A 147 -5.03 -9.92 0.88
N ALA A 148 -4.53 -10.15 -0.33
CA ALA A 148 -4.75 -11.38 -1.07
C ALA A 148 -4.15 -12.64 -0.40
N ASP A 149 -3.08 -12.50 0.38
CA ASP A 149 -2.42 -13.60 1.07
C ASP A 149 -3.04 -13.90 2.46
N GLY A 150 -4.02 -13.12 2.87
CA GLY A 150 -4.70 -13.24 4.17
C GLY A 150 -3.93 -12.59 5.32
N SER A 151 -4.13 -13.10 6.54
CA SER A 151 -3.45 -12.63 7.75
C SER A 151 -2.30 -13.55 8.12
N GLY A 152 -1.18 -12.99 8.53
CA GLY A 152 -0.01 -13.78 8.96
C GLY A 152 1.30 -13.01 8.78
N THR A 153 2.39 -13.72 8.72
CA THR A 153 3.70 -13.15 8.35
C THR A 153 3.76 -12.95 6.83
N PRO A 154 4.34 -11.83 6.36
CA PRO A 154 4.60 -11.65 4.93
C PRO A 154 5.43 -12.82 4.39
N ILE A 155 4.96 -13.45 3.29
CA ILE A 155 5.47 -14.72 2.77
C ILE A 155 6.97 -14.74 2.51
N VAL A 156 7.55 -13.62 2.11
CA VAL A 156 8.99 -13.50 1.86
C VAL A 156 9.81 -13.96 3.06
N PHE A 157 9.44 -13.52 4.27
CA PHE A 157 10.19 -13.81 5.50
C PHE A 157 9.90 -15.20 6.08
N ASP A 158 8.90 -15.91 5.56
CA ASP A 158 8.62 -17.29 5.91
C ASP A 158 9.45 -18.28 5.07
N VAL A 159 9.80 -17.91 3.82
CA VAL A 159 10.39 -18.87 2.86
C VAL A 159 11.80 -18.51 2.40
N ILE A 160 12.25 -17.25 2.59
CA ILE A 160 13.57 -16.79 2.17
C ILE A 160 14.49 -16.68 3.40
N PRO A 161 15.75 -17.20 3.34
CA PRO A 161 16.74 -16.99 4.41
C PRO A 161 16.88 -15.51 4.76
N THR A 162 16.80 -15.19 6.06
CA THR A 162 16.62 -13.81 6.50
C THR A 162 17.71 -13.37 7.49
N LEU A 163 18.43 -12.31 7.14
CA LEU A 163 19.28 -11.53 8.05
C LEU A 163 18.39 -10.61 8.90
N LYS A 164 18.67 -10.49 10.19
CA LYS A 164 17.83 -9.72 11.12
C LYS A 164 18.61 -8.58 11.73
N LEU A 165 18.13 -7.34 11.54
CA LEU A 165 18.58 -6.18 12.31
C LEU A 165 17.66 -6.02 13.52
N THR A 166 18.25 -5.94 14.69
CA THR A 166 17.53 -5.87 15.97
C THR A 166 17.82 -4.59 16.73
N THR A 167 18.98 -3.98 16.49
CA THR A 167 19.43 -2.78 17.19
C THR A 167 18.72 -1.54 16.65
N VAL A 168 17.92 -0.89 17.49
CA VAL A 168 17.31 0.41 17.20
C VAL A 168 18.33 1.51 17.48
N HIS A 169 18.61 2.38 16.50
CA HIS A 169 19.65 3.39 16.64
C HIS A 169 19.28 4.52 17.61
N ARG A 170 20.31 5.16 18.21
CA ARG A 170 20.16 6.23 19.22
C ARG A 170 19.27 7.40 18.81
N GLN A 171 19.17 7.73 17.51
CA GLN A 171 18.22 8.74 17.02
C GLN A 171 16.76 8.34 17.23
N ALA A 172 16.50 7.06 17.38
CA ALA A 172 15.18 6.49 17.69
C ALA A 172 15.03 6.16 19.20
N GLU A 173 16.11 6.13 19.96
CA GLU A 173 16.08 5.97 21.42
C GLU A 173 15.42 7.19 22.06
N GLY A 174 14.39 6.95 22.89
CA GLY A 174 13.62 8.01 23.52
C GLY A 174 12.45 8.54 22.67
N ASN A 175 12.28 8.10 21.41
CA ASN A 175 11.10 8.44 20.63
C ASN A 175 9.89 7.62 21.11
N PRO A 176 8.85 8.28 21.69
CA PRO A 176 7.70 7.58 22.24
C PRO A 176 6.92 6.77 21.21
N ILE A 177 6.90 7.23 19.94
CA ILE A 177 6.20 6.54 18.85
C ILE A 177 6.88 5.21 18.57
N ILE A 178 8.21 5.19 18.48
CA ILE A 178 9.00 3.96 18.25
C ILE A 178 8.89 3.02 19.44
N ALA A 179 8.93 3.54 20.66
CA ALA A 179 8.75 2.73 21.86
C ALA A 179 7.39 2.03 21.91
N LEU A 180 6.31 2.76 21.59
CA LEU A 180 4.96 2.19 21.51
C LEU A 180 4.82 1.22 20.34
N ALA A 181 5.37 1.53 19.16
CA ALA A 181 5.39 0.62 18.01
C ALA A 181 6.11 -0.70 18.35
N THR A 182 7.26 -0.63 19.04
CA THR A 182 8.00 -1.80 19.53
C THR A 182 7.18 -2.62 20.52
N ALA A 183 6.41 -1.97 21.39
CA ALA A 183 5.52 -2.69 22.32
C ALA A 183 4.41 -3.45 21.58
N PHE A 184 3.80 -2.87 20.53
CA PHE A 184 2.85 -3.59 19.68
C PHE A 184 3.49 -4.71 18.87
N ARG A 185 4.74 -4.56 18.45
CA ARG A 185 5.50 -5.61 17.78
C ARG A 185 5.68 -6.85 18.67
N ARG A 186 5.97 -6.66 19.97
CA ARG A 186 6.12 -7.76 20.93
C ARG A 186 4.88 -8.62 21.08
N VAL A 187 3.68 -8.09 20.78
CA VAL A 187 2.44 -8.88 20.75
C VAL A 187 2.52 -10.03 19.74
N LEU A 188 3.22 -9.83 18.62
CA LEU A 188 3.42 -10.85 17.59
C LEU A 188 4.29 -12.01 18.09
N ASP A 189 5.11 -11.76 19.10
CA ASP A 189 5.97 -12.75 19.77
C ASP A 189 5.32 -13.29 21.06
N GLY A 190 3.99 -13.12 21.22
CA GLY A 190 3.23 -13.60 22.38
C GLY A 190 3.19 -12.64 23.57
N GLY A 191 3.65 -11.41 23.43
CA GLY A 191 3.57 -10.38 24.47
C GLY A 191 2.14 -9.84 24.66
N ALA A 192 1.90 -9.22 25.81
CA ALA A 192 0.61 -8.58 26.11
C ALA A 192 0.41 -7.30 25.28
N TYR A 193 -0.86 -6.96 25.00
CA TYR A 193 -1.22 -5.70 24.33
C TYR A 193 -0.87 -4.50 25.22
N PRO A 194 -0.10 -3.52 24.72
CA PRO A 194 0.24 -2.33 25.49
C PRO A 194 -0.97 -1.38 25.59
N VAL A 195 -1.08 -0.73 26.73
CA VAL A 195 -2.05 0.37 26.90
C VAL A 195 -1.51 1.62 26.23
N ILE A 196 -2.28 2.19 25.30
CA ILE A 196 -1.92 3.45 24.64
C ILE A 196 -2.11 4.60 25.65
N ARG A 197 -1.02 5.14 26.14
CA ARG A 197 -1.02 6.29 27.06
C ARG A 197 -0.43 7.51 26.37
N PRO A 198 -0.97 8.73 26.61
CA PRO A 198 -0.34 9.96 26.12
C PRO A 198 1.12 10.09 26.60
N GLN A 199 1.99 10.55 25.71
CA GLN A 199 3.40 10.78 25.99
C GLN A 199 3.83 12.08 25.30
N GLY A 200 3.76 13.18 26.03
CA GLY A 200 4.02 14.50 25.50
C GLY A 200 3.16 14.82 24.25
N GLU A 201 3.76 15.52 23.32
CA GLU A 201 3.12 15.85 22.03
C GLU A 201 3.22 14.67 21.02
N ALA A 202 4.16 13.76 21.19
CA ALA A 202 4.42 12.68 20.23
C ALA A 202 3.29 11.65 20.20
N ILE A 203 2.70 11.29 21.36
CA ILE A 203 1.56 10.38 21.45
C ILE A 203 0.43 11.07 22.19
N ARG A 204 -0.66 11.32 21.50
CA ARG A 204 -1.87 11.98 22.06
C ARG A 204 -3.05 11.03 22.02
N ARG A 205 -3.97 11.20 22.97
CA ARG A 205 -5.31 10.62 22.91
C ARG A 205 -6.32 11.75 23.03
N VAL A 206 -7.33 11.69 22.20
CA VAL A 206 -8.39 12.70 22.17
C VAL A 206 -9.77 12.03 22.17
N ASP A 207 -10.74 12.74 22.72
CA ASP A 207 -12.15 12.41 22.61
C ASP A 207 -12.72 12.88 21.26
N ARG A 208 -14.03 12.73 21.08
CA ARG A 208 -14.72 13.11 19.84
C ARG A 208 -14.59 14.60 19.53
N THR A 209 -14.70 15.43 20.55
CA THR A 209 -14.63 16.90 20.40
C THR A 209 -13.22 17.33 20.05
N GLY A 210 -12.23 16.85 20.80
CA GLY A 210 -10.83 17.13 20.54
C GLY A 210 -10.37 16.61 19.18
N PHE A 211 -10.88 15.46 18.74
CA PHE A 211 -10.54 14.90 17.43
C PHE A 211 -11.07 15.78 16.29
N GLY A 212 -12.33 16.25 16.36
CA GLY A 212 -12.90 17.16 15.37
C GLY A 212 -12.18 18.50 15.31
N GLY A 213 -11.78 19.05 16.47
CA GLY A 213 -10.96 20.25 16.58
C GLY A 213 -9.59 20.07 15.93
N LEU A 214 -8.93 18.97 16.21
CA LEU A 214 -7.61 18.65 15.67
C LEU A 214 -7.64 18.42 14.13
N ILE A 215 -8.68 17.76 13.62
CA ILE A 215 -8.87 17.63 12.16
C ILE A 215 -8.97 19.02 11.54
N ARG A 216 -9.81 19.90 12.09
CA ARG A 216 -9.95 21.27 11.59
C ARG A 216 -8.61 22.00 11.64
N GLU A 217 -7.92 21.97 12.80
CA GLU A 217 -6.61 22.60 12.99
C GLU A 217 -5.60 22.15 11.94
N ARG A 218 -5.49 20.83 11.70
CA ARG A 218 -4.42 20.27 10.86
C ARG A 218 -4.72 20.35 9.36
N PHE A 219 -5.96 20.19 8.94
CA PHE A 219 -6.32 20.15 7.52
C PHE A 219 -6.63 21.51 6.90
N THR A 220 -6.83 22.58 7.70
CA THR A 220 -7.08 23.93 7.19
C THR A 220 -5.86 24.83 7.28
N THR A 221 -4.65 24.28 7.35
CA THR A 221 -3.40 25.04 7.40
C THR A 221 -2.75 25.17 6.03
N ALA A 222 -1.96 26.22 5.84
CA ALA A 222 -1.15 26.39 4.64
C ALA A 222 -0.07 25.29 4.49
N GLU A 223 0.36 24.68 5.60
CA GLU A 223 1.27 23.53 5.57
C GLU A 223 0.63 22.32 4.91
N TYR A 224 -0.64 22.02 5.22
CA TYR A 224 -1.36 20.92 4.59
C TYR A 224 -1.58 21.15 3.08
N GLU A 225 -1.82 22.39 2.67
CA GLU A 225 -1.97 22.73 1.25
C GLU A 225 -0.67 22.56 0.47
N ARG A 226 0.50 22.83 1.10
CA ARG A 226 1.82 22.74 0.45
C ARG A 226 2.40 21.33 0.48
N ASP A 227 2.16 20.60 1.58
CA ASP A 227 2.72 19.27 1.79
C ASP A 227 1.61 18.22 1.98
N PRO A 228 1.37 17.37 0.99
CA PRO A 228 0.38 16.29 1.08
C PRO A 228 0.72 15.26 2.17
N ASN A 229 1.96 15.25 2.68
CA ASN A 229 2.40 14.37 3.76
C ASN A 229 2.35 15.04 5.15
N TYR A 230 1.89 16.29 5.24
CA TYR A 230 1.78 17.01 6.51
C TYR A 230 0.87 16.30 7.52
N CYS A 231 -0.32 15.84 7.11
CA CYS A 231 -1.26 15.17 7.99
C CYS A 231 -2.06 14.08 7.26
N ARG A 232 -2.31 12.95 7.94
CA ARG A 232 -3.12 11.86 7.40
C ARG A 232 -4.01 11.23 8.46
N LEU A 233 -5.27 11.01 8.11
CA LEU A 233 -6.20 10.18 8.87
C LEU A 233 -6.00 8.72 8.47
N VAL A 234 -5.87 7.83 9.44
CA VAL A 234 -5.63 6.41 9.20
C VAL A 234 -6.70 5.56 9.90
N ALA A 235 -7.35 4.70 9.14
CA ALA A 235 -8.39 3.78 9.60
C ALA A 235 -8.18 2.39 8.99
N TRP A 236 -8.94 1.39 9.44
CA TRP A 236 -8.85 0.04 8.89
C TRP A 236 -9.81 -0.19 7.73
N THR A 237 -11.08 0.23 7.91
CA THR A 237 -12.14 -0.06 6.93
C THR A 237 -12.28 1.02 5.86
N ASN A 238 -12.58 0.61 4.63
CA ASN A 238 -12.88 1.54 3.55
C ASN A 238 -14.10 2.42 3.85
N ALA A 239 -15.09 1.89 4.59
CA ALA A 239 -16.27 2.65 5.01
C ALA A 239 -15.87 3.83 5.92
N ARG A 240 -14.98 3.58 6.88
CA ARG A 240 -14.49 4.64 7.77
C ARG A 240 -13.64 5.67 7.03
N VAL A 241 -12.77 5.22 6.14
CA VAL A 241 -11.97 6.12 5.28
C VAL A 241 -12.89 7.03 4.45
N LYS A 242 -13.96 6.48 3.85
CA LYS A 242 -14.94 7.27 3.08
C LYS A 242 -15.60 8.36 3.94
N GLN A 243 -16.03 8.01 5.17
CA GLN A 243 -16.62 8.98 6.11
C GLN A 243 -15.64 10.10 6.48
N LEU A 244 -14.38 9.76 6.78
CA LEU A 244 -13.35 10.72 7.16
C LEU A 244 -12.99 11.63 5.98
N ASN A 245 -12.85 11.09 4.78
CA ASN A 245 -12.61 11.86 3.57
C ASN A 245 -13.76 12.84 3.30
N ALA A 246 -15.01 12.40 3.42
CA ALA A 246 -16.19 13.27 3.26
C ALA A 246 -16.22 14.39 4.32
N TYR A 247 -15.84 14.10 5.56
CA TYR A 247 -15.77 15.09 6.62
C TYR A 247 -14.73 16.16 6.33
N VAL A 248 -13.49 15.79 6.02
CA VAL A 248 -12.41 16.74 5.71
C VAL A 248 -12.73 17.51 4.43
N ARG A 249 -13.23 16.85 3.40
CA ARG A 249 -13.68 17.50 2.17
C ARG A 249 -14.73 18.59 2.45
N GLY A 250 -15.69 18.29 3.34
CA GLY A 250 -16.69 19.26 3.77
C GLY A 250 -16.13 20.46 4.54
N LEU A 251 -15.02 20.27 5.27
CA LEU A 251 -14.31 21.38 5.95
C LEU A 251 -13.57 22.27 4.95
N LEU A 252 -12.92 21.68 3.94
CA LEU A 252 -12.07 22.38 2.97
C LEU A 252 -12.89 23.12 1.90
N LEU A 253 -13.94 22.47 1.39
CA LEU A 253 -14.71 22.96 0.24
C LEU A 253 -16.07 23.55 0.64
N GLY A 254 -16.43 23.48 1.92
CA GLY A 254 -17.65 24.08 2.44
C GLY A 254 -18.95 23.39 1.97
N PRO A 255 -20.08 24.15 1.87
CA PRO A 255 -21.39 23.58 1.56
C PRO A 255 -21.48 22.92 0.19
N GLU A 256 -20.69 23.35 -0.78
CA GLU A 256 -20.67 22.79 -2.14
C GLU A 256 -20.20 21.34 -2.17
N ALA A 257 -19.32 20.96 -1.26
CA ALA A 257 -18.87 19.55 -1.11
C ALA A 257 -20.01 18.59 -0.77
N ARG A 258 -21.12 19.07 -0.23
CA ARG A 258 -22.33 18.26 0.06
C ARG A 258 -23.27 18.18 -1.14
N ARG A 259 -23.20 19.17 -2.03
CA ARG A 259 -24.09 19.29 -3.20
C ARG A 259 -23.52 18.55 -4.41
N TYR A 260 -22.20 18.58 -4.58
CA TYR A 260 -21.51 18.02 -5.74
C TYR A 260 -20.53 16.93 -5.28
N ALA A 261 -20.52 15.80 -5.97
CA ALA A 261 -19.61 14.70 -5.68
C ALA A 261 -18.16 15.08 -5.97
N TYR A 262 -17.91 15.88 -7.01
CA TYR A 262 -16.61 16.39 -7.40
C TYR A 262 -16.69 17.88 -7.75
N LEU A 263 -15.63 18.60 -7.43
CA LEU A 263 -15.53 20.05 -7.70
C LEU A 263 -14.25 20.36 -8.48
N PRO A 264 -14.29 21.29 -9.44
CA PRO A 264 -13.09 21.77 -10.11
C PRO A 264 -12.08 22.33 -9.08
N GLY A 265 -10.80 22.02 -9.28
CA GLY A 265 -9.71 22.38 -8.37
C GLY A 265 -9.48 21.40 -7.23
N GLU A 266 -10.36 20.43 -7.02
CA GLU A 266 -10.22 19.40 -6.00
C GLU A 266 -9.08 18.43 -6.34
N THR A 267 -8.33 18.03 -5.31
CA THR A 267 -7.28 16.99 -5.43
C THR A 267 -7.85 15.64 -5.09
N LEU A 268 -7.63 14.66 -5.98
CA LEU A 268 -7.99 13.26 -5.78
C LEU A 268 -6.76 12.36 -5.93
N VAL A 269 -6.88 11.13 -5.46
CA VAL A 269 -5.84 10.10 -5.58
C VAL A 269 -6.44 8.85 -6.20
N ALA A 270 -5.72 8.27 -7.16
CA ALA A 270 -6.06 6.98 -7.74
C ALA A 270 -5.94 5.88 -6.67
N ASN A 271 -7.07 5.23 -6.35
CA ASN A 271 -7.12 4.19 -5.32
C ASN A 271 -6.59 2.84 -5.81
N GLU A 272 -6.44 2.68 -7.11
CA GLU A 272 -5.86 1.54 -7.81
C GLU A 272 -5.24 2.01 -9.12
N THR A 273 -4.46 1.14 -9.77
CA THR A 273 -3.92 1.46 -11.10
C THR A 273 -5.06 1.46 -12.12
N ILE A 274 -5.20 2.57 -12.82
CA ILE A 274 -6.20 2.75 -13.88
C ILE A 274 -5.52 2.46 -15.21
N THR A 275 -6.01 1.45 -15.90
CA THR A 275 -5.49 0.97 -17.19
C THR A 275 -6.60 1.07 -18.23
N VAL A 276 -6.27 1.53 -19.42
CA VAL A 276 -7.17 1.53 -20.57
C VAL A 276 -6.42 1.03 -21.79
N ASN A 277 -6.93 0.02 -22.46
CA ASN A 277 -6.30 -0.62 -23.62
C ASN A 277 -4.83 -1.03 -23.33
N ASP A 278 -4.59 -1.72 -22.24
CA ASP A 278 -3.29 -2.17 -21.75
C ASP A 278 -2.27 -1.04 -21.42
N LYS A 279 -2.69 0.22 -21.51
CA LYS A 279 -1.90 1.37 -21.07
C LYS A 279 -2.26 1.80 -19.66
N VAL A 280 -1.28 1.91 -18.78
CA VAL A 280 -1.46 2.54 -17.48
C VAL A 280 -1.65 4.04 -17.70
N LEU A 281 -2.84 4.56 -17.40
CA LEU A 281 -3.15 5.99 -17.39
C LEU A 281 -2.75 6.63 -16.08
N LEU A 282 -3.16 6.03 -14.96
CA LEU A 282 -2.78 6.48 -13.62
C LEU A 282 -2.28 5.27 -12.82
N ALA A 283 -1.08 5.37 -12.29
CA ALA A 283 -0.59 4.39 -11.33
C ALA A 283 -1.35 4.51 -9.99
N ASN A 284 -1.41 3.42 -9.22
CA ASN A 284 -1.95 3.47 -7.87
C ASN A 284 -1.28 4.58 -7.05
N GLU A 285 -2.05 5.34 -6.28
CA GLU A 285 -1.63 6.51 -5.48
C GLU A 285 -1.18 7.74 -6.28
N THR A 286 -1.36 7.76 -7.60
CA THR A 286 -1.16 8.98 -8.39
C THR A 286 -2.17 10.05 -7.97
N THR A 287 -1.64 11.24 -7.66
CA THR A 287 -2.45 12.42 -7.33
C THR A 287 -2.84 13.14 -8.61
N VAL A 288 -4.12 13.52 -8.71
CA VAL A 288 -4.66 14.28 -9.83
C VAL A 288 -5.47 15.48 -9.33
N ARG A 289 -5.53 16.52 -10.15
CA ARG A 289 -6.38 17.69 -9.92
C ARG A 289 -7.58 17.63 -10.87
N VAL A 290 -8.78 17.84 -10.34
CA VAL A 290 -10.01 17.89 -11.14
C VAL A 290 -10.10 19.23 -11.86
N ASN A 291 -10.20 19.20 -13.18
CA ASN A 291 -10.45 20.39 -14.02
C ASN A 291 -11.94 20.56 -14.25
N LYS A 292 -12.63 19.45 -14.54
CA LYS A 292 -14.05 19.43 -14.84
C LYS A 292 -14.71 18.15 -14.33
N ALA A 293 -15.99 18.25 -13.95
CA ALA A 293 -16.79 17.12 -13.49
C ALA A 293 -18.19 17.21 -14.12
N ASP A 294 -18.48 16.35 -15.07
CA ASP A 294 -19.77 16.28 -15.78
C ASP A 294 -20.55 15.05 -15.30
N PRO A 295 -21.71 15.22 -14.64
CA PRO A 295 -22.54 14.08 -14.29
C PRO A 295 -23.17 13.46 -15.57
N GLY A 296 -23.23 12.14 -15.61
CA GLY A 296 -23.81 11.43 -16.75
C GLY A 296 -23.75 9.93 -16.64
N PRO A 297 -24.36 9.20 -17.56
CA PRO A 297 -24.22 7.76 -17.62
C PRO A 297 -22.85 7.36 -18.17
N TYR A 298 -22.37 6.18 -17.75
CA TYR A 298 -21.23 5.52 -18.39
C TYR A 298 -21.58 5.15 -19.84
N ASP A 299 -22.68 4.43 -19.98
CA ASP A 299 -23.32 4.07 -21.24
C ASP A 299 -24.83 4.16 -21.03
N PRO A 300 -25.59 4.83 -21.94
CA PRO A 300 -27.04 4.97 -21.82
C PRO A 300 -27.79 3.65 -21.68
N THR A 301 -27.24 2.54 -22.21
CA THR A 301 -27.87 1.21 -22.18
C THR A 301 -27.64 0.46 -20.88
N VAL A 302 -26.61 0.82 -20.10
CA VAL A 302 -26.20 0.11 -18.90
C VAL A 302 -26.89 0.65 -17.65
N GLY A 303 -27.40 1.89 -17.69
CA GLY A 303 -28.06 2.53 -16.54
C GLY A 303 -27.13 2.87 -15.37
N LEU A 304 -25.80 2.73 -15.54
CA LEU A 304 -24.80 3.11 -14.55
C LEU A 304 -24.50 4.60 -14.71
N VAL A 305 -24.78 5.36 -13.64
CA VAL A 305 -24.53 6.80 -13.59
C VAL A 305 -23.28 7.11 -12.77
N GLY A 306 -22.67 8.25 -13.07
CA GLY A 306 -21.45 8.71 -12.38
C GLY A 306 -21.01 10.06 -12.93
N TYR A 307 -19.71 10.27 -12.93
CA TYR A 307 -19.09 11.51 -13.36
C TYR A 307 -17.98 11.25 -14.38
N TRP A 308 -18.01 11.96 -15.48
CA TRP A 308 -16.87 12.11 -16.37
C TRP A 308 -15.98 13.21 -15.81
N LEU A 309 -14.80 12.85 -15.30
CA LEU A 309 -13.83 13.77 -14.78
C LEU A 309 -12.75 14.05 -15.82
N GLU A 310 -12.47 15.33 -16.05
CA GLU A 310 -11.24 15.77 -16.69
C GLU A 310 -10.26 16.11 -15.59
N VAL A 311 -9.12 15.44 -15.56
CA VAL A 311 -8.12 15.54 -14.49
C VAL A 311 -6.72 15.74 -15.08
N THR A 312 -5.85 16.47 -14.34
CA THR A 312 -4.46 16.67 -14.69
C THR A 312 -3.56 16.04 -13.61
N THR A 313 -2.55 15.28 -14.01
CA THR A 313 -1.52 14.76 -13.10
C THR A 313 -0.51 15.83 -12.69
N ALA A 314 0.33 15.55 -11.71
CA ALA A 314 1.41 16.46 -11.30
C ALA A 314 2.44 16.70 -12.42
N GLU A 315 2.59 15.76 -13.33
CA GLU A 315 3.45 15.82 -14.52
C GLU A 315 2.83 16.63 -15.67
N GLY A 316 1.56 17.07 -15.51
CA GLY A 316 0.84 17.87 -16.52
C GLY A 316 0.13 17.04 -17.58
N GLU A 317 -0.07 15.74 -17.35
CA GLU A 317 -0.83 14.89 -18.26
C GLU A 317 -2.33 15.01 -17.99
N ASP A 318 -3.12 15.23 -19.04
CA ASP A 318 -4.58 15.33 -18.98
C ASP A 318 -5.23 13.98 -19.29
N HIS A 319 -6.19 13.59 -18.46
CA HIS A 319 -6.97 12.37 -18.64
C HIS A 319 -8.47 12.64 -18.47
N ARG A 320 -9.29 11.90 -19.21
CA ARG A 320 -10.74 11.86 -19.04
C ARG A 320 -11.15 10.47 -18.56
N LEU A 321 -11.73 10.41 -17.35
CA LEU A 321 -12.02 9.17 -16.64
C LEU A 321 -13.49 9.15 -16.19
N PHE A 322 -14.10 7.96 -16.19
CA PHE A 322 -15.42 7.77 -15.61
C PHE A 322 -15.32 7.26 -14.18
N VAL A 323 -15.91 7.98 -13.23
CA VAL A 323 -16.01 7.58 -11.84
C VAL A 323 -17.47 7.28 -11.51
N PRO A 324 -17.82 6.03 -11.18
CA PRO A 324 -19.17 5.67 -10.77
C PRO A 324 -19.61 6.44 -9.51
N ASP A 325 -20.84 6.91 -9.48
CA ASP A 325 -21.43 7.58 -8.30
C ASP A 325 -21.59 6.59 -7.13
N ASP A 326 -22.02 5.36 -7.45
CA ASP A 326 -22.10 4.23 -6.54
C ASP A 326 -21.14 3.12 -6.98
N LEU A 327 -20.00 3.00 -6.27
CA LEU A 327 -19.02 1.92 -6.50
C LEU A 327 -19.61 0.53 -6.26
N ASP A 328 -20.60 0.40 -5.37
CA ASP A 328 -21.24 -0.89 -5.15
C ASP A 328 -22.20 -1.25 -6.30
N ALA A 329 -22.86 -0.26 -6.91
CA ALA A 329 -23.61 -0.46 -8.16
C ALA A 329 -22.67 -0.87 -9.31
N ALA A 330 -21.52 -0.22 -9.45
CA ALA A 330 -20.51 -0.61 -10.42
C ALA A 330 -20.00 -2.05 -10.20
N ARG A 331 -19.71 -2.43 -8.96
CA ARG A 331 -19.34 -3.81 -8.61
C ARG A 331 -20.43 -4.82 -8.93
N ARG A 332 -21.70 -4.49 -8.62
CA ARG A 332 -22.84 -5.35 -9.01
C ARG A 332 -22.95 -5.51 -10.51
N HIS A 333 -22.76 -4.43 -11.27
CA HIS A 333 -22.75 -4.48 -12.73
C HIS A 333 -21.63 -5.41 -13.24
N LEU A 334 -20.40 -5.25 -12.76
CA LEU A 334 -19.29 -6.14 -13.10
C LEU A 334 -19.58 -7.60 -12.72
N ALA A 335 -20.21 -7.84 -11.55
CA ALA A 335 -20.60 -9.20 -11.15
C ALA A 335 -21.63 -9.83 -12.11
N ILE A 336 -22.56 -9.04 -12.64
CA ILE A 336 -23.54 -9.49 -13.66
C ILE A 336 -22.81 -9.88 -14.95
N LEU A 337 -21.93 -9.00 -15.48
CA LEU A 337 -21.15 -9.29 -16.68
C LEU A 337 -20.28 -10.54 -16.53
N ARG A 338 -19.61 -10.67 -15.38
CA ARG A 338 -18.82 -11.87 -15.05
C ARG A 338 -19.68 -13.13 -15.06
N ARG A 339 -20.85 -13.09 -14.44
CA ARG A 339 -21.78 -14.23 -14.37
C ARG A 339 -22.29 -14.61 -15.77
N GLN A 340 -22.61 -13.63 -16.60
CA GLN A 340 -23.02 -13.85 -18.00
C GLN A 340 -21.92 -14.56 -18.79
N ALA A 341 -20.67 -14.09 -18.69
CA ALA A 341 -19.52 -14.71 -19.35
C ALA A 341 -19.29 -16.16 -18.88
N GLN A 342 -19.40 -16.41 -17.56
CA GLN A 342 -19.29 -17.75 -17.00
C GLN A 342 -20.39 -18.71 -17.48
N THR A 343 -21.63 -18.20 -17.59
CA THR A 343 -22.75 -18.99 -18.09
C THR A 343 -22.57 -19.37 -19.57
N LEU A 344 -22.14 -18.43 -20.39
CA LEU A 344 -21.89 -18.67 -21.84
C LEU A 344 -20.77 -19.67 -22.06
N LYS A 345 -19.70 -19.64 -21.24
CA LYS A 345 -18.61 -20.64 -21.28
C LYS A 345 -19.10 -22.07 -20.97
N GLY A 346 -20.17 -22.21 -20.19
CA GLY A 346 -20.80 -23.51 -19.91
C GLY A 346 -21.63 -24.07 -21.08
N LEU A 347 -21.89 -23.29 -22.13
CA LEU A 347 -22.57 -23.77 -23.33
C LEU A 347 -21.57 -24.45 -24.26
N ALA A 348 -21.88 -25.69 -24.65
CA ALA A 348 -20.97 -26.47 -25.49
C ALA A 348 -20.87 -25.95 -26.94
N GLY A 349 -19.66 -25.99 -27.54
CA GLY A 349 -19.39 -25.73 -28.94
C GLY A 349 -18.72 -24.39 -29.24
N GLU A 350 -18.17 -24.24 -30.44
CA GLU A 350 -17.41 -23.05 -30.89
C GLU A 350 -18.17 -21.74 -30.77
N ASP A 351 -19.48 -21.76 -30.95
CA ASP A 351 -20.33 -20.59 -30.77
C ASP A 351 -20.43 -20.16 -29.30
N GLY A 352 -20.50 -21.10 -28.37
CA GLY A 352 -20.46 -20.81 -26.93
C GLY A 352 -19.15 -20.14 -26.52
N ASP A 353 -18.03 -20.68 -26.99
CA ASP A 353 -16.71 -20.11 -26.70
C ASP A 353 -16.53 -18.70 -27.27
N ARG A 354 -17.01 -18.44 -28.50
CA ARG A 354 -16.96 -17.11 -29.10
C ARG A 354 -17.82 -16.09 -28.32
N GLN A 355 -19.02 -16.49 -27.92
CA GLN A 355 -19.90 -15.62 -27.11
C GLN A 355 -19.32 -15.39 -25.71
N ALA A 356 -18.73 -16.39 -25.08
CA ALA A 356 -18.06 -16.25 -23.79
C ALA A 356 -16.89 -15.27 -23.86
N ARG A 357 -16.02 -15.37 -24.88
CA ARG A 357 -14.93 -14.40 -25.09
C ARG A 357 -15.44 -12.97 -25.28
N ALA A 358 -16.52 -12.78 -26.06
CA ALA A 358 -17.11 -11.45 -26.23
C ALA A 358 -17.66 -10.89 -24.90
N ALA A 359 -18.29 -11.73 -24.08
CA ALA A 359 -18.81 -11.34 -22.77
C ALA A 359 -17.67 -11.03 -21.77
N TRP A 360 -16.58 -11.80 -21.77
CA TRP A 360 -15.39 -11.49 -20.97
C TRP A 360 -14.74 -10.18 -21.41
N ARG A 361 -14.67 -9.91 -22.70
CA ARG A 361 -14.20 -8.62 -23.21
C ARG A 361 -15.02 -7.48 -22.65
N ALA A 362 -16.34 -7.56 -22.72
CA ALA A 362 -17.23 -6.54 -22.17
C ALA A 362 -17.06 -6.35 -20.66
N TYR A 363 -16.82 -7.45 -19.90
CA TYR A 363 -16.51 -7.37 -18.48
C TYR A 363 -15.21 -6.61 -18.21
N PHE A 364 -14.13 -6.92 -18.93
CA PHE A 364 -12.84 -6.28 -18.71
C PHE A 364 -12.84 -4.83 -19.18
N GLU A 365 -13.47 -4.52 -20.31
CA GLU A 365 -13.66 -3.14 -20.78
C GLU A 365 -14.42 -2.29 -19.75
N ALA A 366 -15.50 -2.81 -19.18
CA ALA A 366 -16.23 -2.12 -18.12
C ALA A 366 -15.37 -1.97 -16.84
N LYS A 367 -14.63 -3.01 -16.46
CA LYS A 367 -13.73 -2.98 -15.29
C LYS A 367 -12.63 -1.94 -15.44
N GLU A 368 -12.03 -1.80 -16.61
CA GLU A 368 -10.97 -0.84 -16.91
C GLU A 368 -11.52 0.60 -17.07
N ALA A 369 -12.78 0.75 -17.48
CA ALA A 369 -13.40 2.05 -17.65
C ALA A 369 -13.76 2.74 -16.33
N PHE A 370 -13.92 1.99 -15.21
CA PHE A 370 -14.34 2.54 -13.94
C PHE A 370 -13.14 2.96 -13.10
N ALA A 371 -12.94 4.25 -12.96
CA ALA A 371 -11.88 4.79 -12.11
C ALA A 371 -12.35 4.89 -10.65
N ASP A 372 -11.49 4.47 -9.72
CA ASP A 372 -11.67 4.72 -8.28
C ASP A 372 -10.74 5.86 -7.86
N LEU A 373 -11.27 7.09 -7.91
CA LEU A 373 -10.61 8.31 -7.46
C LEU A 373 -11.20 8.76 -6.13
N ARG A 374 -10.35 9.02 -5.14
CA ARG A 374 -10.79 9.37 -3.78
C ARG A 374 -10.07 10.62 -3.25
N PRO A 375 -10.70 11.40 -2.36
CA PRO A 375 -9.98 12.45 -1.64
C PRO A 375 -8.80 11.87 -0.84
N PRO A 376 -7.68 12.59 -0.73
CA PRO A 376 -6.42 12.06 -0.17
C PRO A 376 -6.32 12.15 1.36
N HIS A 377 -7.33 12.68 2.07
CA HIS A 377 -7.22 13.08 3.47
C HIS A 377 -7.14 11.90 4.44
N ALA A 378 -7.81 10.79 4.10
CA ALA A 378 -7.83 9.57 4.89
C ALA A 378 -7.48 8.35 4.02
N VAL A 379 -6.77 7.40 4.62
CA VAL A 379 -6.35 6.15 3.96
C VAL A 379 -6.52 4.97 4.90
N THR A 380 -6.58 3.75 4.34
CA THR A 380 -6.49 2.55 5.18
C THR A 380 -5.05 2.35 5.68
N VAL A 381 -4.91 1.67 6.84
CA VAL A 381 -3.57 1.29 7.34
C VAL A 381 -2.78 0.53 6.27
N HIS A 382 -3.41 -0.38 5.53
CA HIS A 382 -2.76 -1.14 4.45
C HIS A 382 -2.19 -0.20 3.37
N LYS A 383 -2.97 0.78 2.94
CA LYS A 383 -2.52 1.75 1.92
C LYS A 383 -1.53 2.78 2.44
N SER A 384 -1.40 2.94 3.74
CA SER A 384 -0.38 3.82 4.32
C SER A 384 1.02 3.22 4.35
N GLN A 385 1.17 1.90 4.08
CA GLN A 385 2.49 1.26 4.02
C GLN A 385 3.38 1.93 2.97
N GLY A 386 4.68 2.00 3.23
CA GLY A 386 5.64 2.72 2.38
C GLY A 386 5.49 4.26 2.42
N SER A 387 4.59 4.81 3.23
CA SER A 387 4.39 6.26 3.37
C SER A 387 4.86 6.75 4.72
N THR A 388 5.27 8.02 4.79
CA THR A 388 5.57 8.72 6.04
C THR A 388 4.80 10.03 6.05
N TYR A 389 4.14 10.33 7.16
CA TYR A 389 3.40 11.57 7.37
C TYR A 389 3.93 12.27 8.61
N ARG A 390 3.94 13.58 8.58
CA ARG A 390 4.38 14.35 9.74
C ARG A 390 3.48 14.10 10.95
N HIS A 391 2.15 14.14 10.73
CA HIS A 391 1.13 13.90 11.76
C HIS A 391 0.17 12.80 11.31
N VAL A 392 -0.06 11.80 12.16
CA VAL A 392 -1.00 10.70 11.90
C VAL A 392 -2.14 10.73 12.91
N LEU A 393 -3.37 10.74 12.43
CA LEU A 393 -4.58 10.67 13.23
C LEU A 393 -5.21 9.29 13.10
N VAL A 394 -5.15 8.48 14.15
CA VAL A 394 -5.49 7.05 14.14
C VAL A 394 -6.91 6.82 14.65
N GLN A 395 -7.73 6.13 13.85
CA GLN A 395 -9.09 5.70 14.21
C GLN A 395 -9.06 4.39 15.00
N THR A 396 -8.80 4.48 16.29
CA THR A 396 -8.55 3.33 17.17
C THR A 396 -9.73 2.38 17.27
N GLU A 397 -10.96 2.89 17.32
CA GLU A 397 -12.19 2.06 17.40
C GLU A 397 -12.43 1.26 16.13
N ASP A 398 -12.18 1.86 14.96
CA ASP A 398 -12.32 1.17 13.68
C ASP A 398 -11.26 0.07 13.53
N ILE A 399 -10.01 0.36 13.89
CA ILE A 399 -8.92 -0.62 13.90
C ILE A 399 -9.18 -1.70 14.97
N GLY A 400 -9.76 -1.35 16.10
CA GLY A 400 -10.10 -2.26 17.21
C GLY A 400 -10.99 -3.43 16.79
N GLN A 401 -11.80 -3.30 15.74
CA GLN A 401 -12.62 -4.38 15.20
C GLN A 401 -11.78 -5.56 14.70
N ALA A 402 -10.49 -5.32 14.39
CA ALA A 402 -9.57 -6.36 13.95
C ALA A 402 -9.16 -7.35 15.07
N VAL A 403 -9.59 -7.16 16.32
CA VAL A 403 -9.28 -8.05 17.46
C VAL A 403 -9.72 -9.50 17.22
N HIS A 404 -10.78 -9.71 16.44
CA HIS A 404 -11.31 -11.04 16.12
C HIS A 404 -10.66 -11.74 14.93
N TYR A 405 -9.68 -11.06 14.28
CA TYR A 405 -9.01 -11.61 13.11
C TYR A 405 -7.71 -12.32 13.51
N PRO A 406 -7.36 -13.43 12.83
CA PRO A 406 -6.17 -14.22 13.12
C PRO A 406 -4.86 -13.45 12.83
N GLY A 407 -3.72 -14.01 13.25
CA GLY A 407 -2.39 -13.50 12.92
C GLY A 407 -2.03 -12.19 13.60
N HIS A 408 -2.68 -11.88 14.75
CA HIS A 408 -2.46 -10.62 15.48
C HIS A 408 -2.68 -9.37 14.61
N LEU A 409 -3.66 -9.43 13.68
CA LEU A 409 -3.91 -8.36 12.72
C LEU A 409 -4.05 -6.99 13.39
N LEU A 410 -4.74 -6.91 14.53
CA LEU A 410 -4.86 -5.66 15.30
C LEU A 410 -3.50 -5.07 15.69
N ALA A 411 -2.59 -5.90 16.21
CA ALA A 411 -1.26 -5.43 16.59
C ALA A 411 -0.46 -4.93 15.39
N ARG A 412 -0.54 -5.64 14.24
CA ARG A 412 0.09 -5.22 12.99
C ARG A 412 -0.47 -3.90 12.48
N LEU A 413 -1.80 -3.73 12.51
CA LEU A 413 -2.45 -2.49 12.09
C LEU A 413 -1.99 -1.28 12.92
N ILE A 414 -1.97 -1.41 14.26
CA ILE A 414 -1.50 -0.32 15.13
C ILE A 414 0.01 -0.08 14.94
N TYR A 415 0.80 -1.16 14.82
CA TYR A 415 2.24 -1.06 14.55
C TYR A 415 2.51 -0.28 13.26
N VAL A 416 1.85 -0.64 12.15
CA VAL A 416 2.00 0.06 10.87
C VAL A 416 1.53 1.51 10.98
N ALA A 417 0.36 1.78 11.57
CA ALA A 417 -0.14 3.14 11.74
C ALA A 417 0.84 4.04 12.52
N LEU A 418 1.46 3.51 13.60
CA LEU A 418 2.49 4.22 14.37
C LEU A 418 3.73 4.53 13.55
N THR A 419 4.22 3.54 12.79
CA THR A 419 5.44 3.70 11.98
C THR A 419 5.25 4.64 10.79
N ARG A 420 4.03 5.10 10.52
CA ARG A 420 3.75 6.16 9.50
C ARG A 420 3.97 7.57 10.04
N ALA A 421 3.98 7.76 11.37
CA ALA A 421 4.11 9.08 11.98
C ALA A 421 5.57 9.47 12.18
N ALA A 422 5.97 10.62 11.61
CA ALA A 422 7.30 11.18 11.83
C ALA A 422 7.38 11.96 13.14
N GLU A 423 6.36 12.76 13.47
CA GLU A 423 6.37 13.65 14.62
C GLU A 423 5.29 13.30 15.66
N THR A 424 4.04 13.12 15.23
CA THR A 424 2.95 12.87 16.17
C THR A 424 2.00 11.77 15.70
N ALA A 425 1.60 10.90 16.63
CA ALA A 425 0.51 9.95 16.47
C ALA A 425 -0.62 10.26 17.46
N THR A 426 -1.78 10.65 16.96
CA THR A 426 -2.94 10.96 17.80
C THR A 426 -4.02 9.88 17.64
N PHE A 427 -4.42 9.30 18.74
CA PHE A 427 -5.40 8.23 18.81
C PHE A 427 -6.78 8.75 19.21
N TYR A 428 -7.79 8.43 18.41
CA TYR A 428 -9.20 8.68 18.71
C TYR A 428 -9.91 7.38 19.05
N GLY A 429 -10.58 7.36 20.20
CA GLY A 429 -11.27 6.19 20.71
C GLY A 429 -10.39 5.25 21.53
N SER A 430 -10.85 4.04 21.74
CA SER A 430 -10.20 3.04 22.60
C SER A 430 -10.12 1.69 21.89
N LEU A 431 -9.09 0.93 22.21
CA LEU A 431 -9.03 -0.49 21.86
C LEU A 431 -10.03 -1.29 22.73
N PRO A 432 -10.49 -2.47 22.25
CA PRO A 432 -11.40 -3.32 23.00
C PRO A 432 -10.88 -3.66 24.40
N ALA A 433 -11.72 -3.51 25.41
CA ALA A 433 -11.36 -3.81 26.81
C ALA A 433 -10.96 -5.27 27.03
N SER A 434 -11.49 -6.19 26.20
CA SER A 434 -11.15 -7.62 26.24
C SER A 434 -9.65 -7.91 26.10
N LEU A 435 -8.88 -7.03 25.47
CA LEU A 435 -7.41 -7.16 25.32
C LEU A 435 -6.66 -7.05 26.64
N TYR A 436 -7.27 -6.47 27.67
CA TYR A 436 -6.64 -6.15 28.95
C TYR A 436 -7.24 -6.96 30.11
N LEU A 437 -8.24 -7.78 29.83
CA LEU A 437 -8.79 -8.70 30.85
C LEU A 437 -7.92 -9.96 30.93
N PRO A 438 -7.62 -10.48 32.13
CA PRO A 438 -6.96 -11.77 32.25
C PRO A 438 -7.83 -12.83 31.57
N GLU A 439 -7.21 -13.70 30.76
CA GLU A 439 -7.91 -14.86 30.20
C GLU A 439 -8.63 -15.58 31.33
N ARG A 440 -9.96 -15.68 31.26
CA ARG A 440 -10.69 -16.61 32.10
C ARG A 440 -10.19 -18.00 31.68
N ARG A 441 -9.31 -18.58 32.49
CA ARG A 441 -8.96 -20.01 32.37
C ARG A 441 -10.28 -20.75 32.33
N ALA A 442 -10.57 -21.39 31.20
CA ALA A 442 -11.65 -22.34 31.09
C ALA A 442 -11.38 -23.43 32.14
N ALA A 443 -12.26 -23.49 33.12
CA ALA A 443 -12.25 -24.55 34.14
C ALA A 443 -12.81 -25.84 33.53
#